data_701febe9dce7152e80db0ac98e4f59e6
#
_entry.id   701febe9dce7152e80db0ac98e4f59e6
#
_cell.length_a   1.000
_cell.length_b   1.000
_cell.length_c   1.000
_cell.angle_alpha   90.00
_cell.angle_beta   90.00
_cell.angle_gamma   90.00
#
_symmetry.space_group_name_H-M   'P 1'
#
loop_
_entity.id
_entity.type
_entity.pdbx_description
1 polymer ?
#
loop_
_entity_poly.entity_id
_entity_poly.type
_entity_poly.pdbx_seq_one_letter_code
_entity_poly.pdbx_strand_id
1 'polypeptide(L)' 'MPVITIEAAKLSKEQKRELVVTLTKSASRIMNVPEQAYIVFVKENDLDNIGVGGTLISDKPAN' A
#
# COMPACT_ATOMS: atom_id res chain seq x y z
N MET A 1 -10.01 -15.82 -4.67
CA MET A 1 -9.10 -14.82 -5.25
C MET A 1 -8.75 -13.81 -4.17
N PRO A 2 -7.58 -13.94 -3.59
CA PRO A 2 -7.22 -13.01 -2.51
C PRO A 2 -6.93 -11.60 -3.01
N VAL A 3 -7.29 -10.62 -2.20
CA VAL A 3 -7.03 -9.22 -2.50
C VAL A 3 -6.19 -8.62 -1.36
N ILE A 4 -5.12 -7.93 -1.73
CA ILE A 4 -4.30 -7.20 -0.78
C ILE A 4 -4.43 -5.72 -1.09
N THR A 5 -4.73 -4.93 -0.09
CA THR A 5 -4.89 -3.49 -0.28
C THR A 5 -3.95 -2.74 0.66
N ILE A 6 -3.21 -1.80 0.10
CA ILE A 6 -2.38 -0.88 0.88
C ILE A 6 -2.85 0.53 0.61
N GLU A 7 -2.92 1.33 1.68
CA GLU A 7 -3.10 2.76 1.54
C GLU A 7 -1.85 3.45 2.08
N ALA A 8 -1.28 4.32 1.28
CA ALA A 8 -0.01 4.95 1.62
C ALA A 8 0.01 6.38 1.08
N ALA A 9 1.04 7.11 1.46
CA ALA A 9 1.35 8.36 0.80
C ALA A 9 1.98 8.04 -0.55
N LYS A 10 2.42 9.06 -1.28
CA LYS A 10 2.94 8.88 -2.63
C LYS A 10 4.21 8.04 -2.62
N LEU A 11 4.27 7.10 -3.54
CA LEU A 11 5.41 6.19 -3.71
C LEU A 11 5.91 6.26 -5.14
N SER A 12 7.16 5.89 -5.34
CA SER A 12 7.71 5.75 -6.69
C SER A 12 7.16 4.49 -7.34
N LYS A 13 7.23 4.43 -8.65
CA LYS A 13 6.82 3.24 -9.38
C LYS A 13 7.64 2.02 -8.96
N GLU A 14 8.93 2.22 -8.70
CA GLU A 14 9.81 1.13 -8.25
C GLU A 14 9.36 0.58 -6.91
N GLN A 15 9.01 1.46 -5.97
CA GLN A 15 8.52 1.02 -4.66
C GLN A 15 7.20 0.25 -4.79
N LYS A 16 6.30 0.73 -5.65
CA LYS A 16 5.03 0.04 -5.85
C LYS A 16 5.25 -1.34 -6.49
N ARG A 17 6.17 -1.43 -7.45
CA ARG A 17 6.50 -2.72 -8.06
C ARG A 17 7.02 -3.70 -7.03
N GLU A 18 7.94 -3.25 -6.19
CA GLU A 18 8.52 -4.11 -5.16
C GLU A 18 7.48 -4.57 -4.15
N LEU A 19 6.57 -3.66 -3.75
CA LEU A 19 5.48 -4.02 -2.84
C LEU A 19 4.60 -5.10 -3.45
N VAL A 20 4.19 -4.92 -4.69
CA VAL A 20 3.31 -5.90 -5.35
C VAL A 20 3.99 -7.27 -5.42
N VAL A 21 5.24 -7.30 -5.82
CA VAL A 21 5.98 -8.56 -5.95
C VAL A 21 6.16 -9.23 -4.58
N THR A 22 6.65 -8.48 -3.61
CA THR A 22 7.02 -9.04 -2.31
C THR A 22 5.79 -9.47 -1.51
N LEU A 23 4.75 -8.64 -1.50
CA LEU A 23 3.53 -8.99 -0.76
C LEU A 23 2.83 -10.19 -1.38
N THR A 24 2.80 -10.27 -2.70
CA THR A 24 2.20 -11.44 -3.38
C THR A 24 2.96 -12.70 -3.03
N LYS A 25 4.29 -12.66 -3.07
CA LYS A 25 5.10 -13.84 -2.74
C LYS A 25 4.88 -14.29 -1.30
N SER A 26 4.88 -13.35 -0.38
CA SER A 26 4.69 -13.68 1.04
C SER A 26 3.31 -14.27 1.30
N ALA A 27 2.28 -13.64 0.76
CA ALA A 27 0.91 -14.11 0.95
C ALA A 27 0.72 -15.48 0.30
N SER A 28 1.28 -15.68 -0.89
CA SER A 28 1.18 -16.96 -1.60
C SER A 28 1.80 -18.09 -0.76
N ARG A 29 2.94 -17.83 -0.17
CA ARG A 29 3.62 -18.83 0.66
C ARG A 29 2.81 -19.19 1.90
N ILE A 30 2.28 -18.16 2.56
CA ILE A 30 1.56 -18.34 3.82
C ILE A 30 0.20 -18.98 3.60
N MET A 31 -0.53 -18.51 2.59
CA MET A 31 -1.90 -18.95 2.34
C MET A 31 -1.97 -20.19 1.46
N ASN A 32 -0.86 -20.56 0.83
CA ASN A 32 -0.79 -21.71 -0.08
C ASN A 32 -1.76 -21.55 -1.27
N VAL A 33 -1.79 -20.33 -1.82
CA VAL A 33 -2.57 -20.01 -3.02
C VAL A 33 -1.59 -19.47 -4.06
N PRO A 34 -1.67 -19.92 -5.32
CA PRO A 34 -0.71 -19.49 -6.34
C PRO A 34 -0.69 -17.98 -6.54
N GLU A 35 0.49 -17.44 -6.85
CA GLU A 35 0.69 -16.00 -7.02
C GLU A 35 -0.27 -15.39 -8.05
N GLN A 36 -0.60 -16.14 -9.10
CA GLN A 36 -1.47 -15.66 -10.17
C GLN A 36 -2.88 -15.32 -9.71
N ALA A 37 -3.28 -15.81 -8.54
CA ALA A 37 -4.62 -15.57 -8.03
C ALA A 37 -4.77 -14.24 -7.31
N TYR A 38 -3.66 -13.53 -7.04
CA TYR A 38 -3.69 -12.34 -6.21
C TYR A 38 -3.92 -11.07 -7.01
N ILE A 39 -4.67 -10.15 -6.38
CA ILE A 39 -4.81 -8.78 -6.86
C ILE A 39 -4.31 -7.89 -5.74
N VAL A 40 -3.44 -6.93 -6.08
CA VAL A 40 -2.90 -5.99 -5.10
C VAL A 40 -3.27 -4.58 -5.53
N PHE A 41 -3.95 -3.85 -4.65
CA PHE A 41 -4.25 -2.44 -4.86
C PHE A 41 -3.30 -1.60 -4.00
N VAL A 42 -2.60 -0.68 -4.63
CA VAL A 42 -1.77 0.29 -3.93
C VAL A 42 -2.44 1.64 -4.11
N LYS A 43 -3.05 2.12 -3.04
CA LYS A 43 -3.77 3.40 -3.06
C LYS A 43 -2.88 4.48 -2.49
N GLU A 44 -2.61 5.49 -3.31
CA GLU A 44 -1.83 6.64 -2.88
C GLU A 44 -2.77 7.75 -2.44
N ASN A 45 -2.46 8.35 -1.30
CA ASN A 45 -3.27 9.43 -0.74
C ASN A 45 -2.38 10.66 -0.57
N ASP A 46 -2.80 11.79 -1.12
CA ASP A 46 -2.11 13.05 -0.87
C ASP A 46 -2.20 13.40 0.61
N LEU A 47 -1.15 14.02 1.14
CA LEU A 47 -1.14 14.42 2.55
C LEU A 47 -2.27 15.40 2.88
N ASP A 48 -2.75 16.13 1.88
CA ASP A 48 -3.92 17.01 2.03
C ASP A 48 -5.22 16.23 2.23
N ASN A 49 -5.21 14.94 1.99
CA ASN A 49 -6.39 14.09 2.11
C ASN A 49 -6.33 13.16 3.31
N ILE A 50 -5.32 13.33 4.16
CA ILE A 50 -5.13 12.45 5.31
C ILE A 50 -5.20 13.27 6.59
N GLY A 51 -6.12 12.90 7.46
CA GLY A 51 -6.28 13.55 8.77
C GLY A 51 -6.01 12.59 9.90
N VAL A 52 -5.32 13.06 10.92
CA VAL A 52 -5.07 12.30 12.14
C VAL A 52 -5.41 13.18 13.34
N GLY A 53 -6.33 12.72 14.17
CA GLY A 53 -6.71 13.46 15.35
C GLY A 53 -7.32 14.82 15.06
N GLY A 54 -7.97 14.97 13.90
CA GLY A 54 -8.60 16.23 13.50
C GLY A 54 -7.66 17.20 12.80
N THR A 55 -6.43 16.78 12.49
CA THR A 55 -5.44 17.64 11.83
C THR A 55 -4.98 16.99 10.53
N LEU A 56 -4.96 17.77 9.45
CA LEU A 56 -4.39 17.27 8.19
C LEU A 56 -2.90 17.01 8.37
N ILE A 57 -2.42 15.93 7.80
CA ILE A 57 -0.98 15.62 7.87
C ILE A 57 -0.18 16.72 7.18
N SER A 58 -0.69 17.27 6.08
CA SER A 58 0.00 18.35 5.36
C SER A 58 0.13 19.64 6.18
N ASP A 59 -0.68 19.80 7.23
CA ASP A 59 -0.61 20.97 8.10
C ASP A 59 0.38 20.81 9.25
N LYS A 60 0.94 19.61 9.43
CA LYS A 60 1.87 19.39 10.53
C LYS A 60 3.23 19.97 10.22
N PRO A 61 3.92 20.54 11.22
CA PRO A 61 5.30 20.97 11.00
C PRO A 61 6.20 19.81 10.57
N ALA A 62 7.24 20.12 9.78
CA ALA A 62 8.08 19.10 9.16
C ALA A 62 9.16 18.56 10.11
N ASN A 63 9.01 18.66 11.39
CA ASN A 63 10.02 18.13 12.33
C ASN A 63 9.41 17.25 13.41
#